data_7b4022220aff65348d71235b7a49f908
#
_entry.id   7b4022220aff65348d71235b7a49f908
#
_cell.length_a   1.000
_cell.length_b   1.000
_cell.length_c   1.000
_cell.angle_alpha   90.00
_cell.angle_beta   90.00
_cell.angle_gamma   90.00
#
_symmetry.space_group_name_H-M   'P 1'
#
loop_
_entity.id
_entity.type
_entity.pdbx_description
1 polymer ?
#
loop_
_entity_poly.entity_id
_entity_poly.type
_entity_poly.pdbx_seq_one_letter_code
_entity_poly.pdbx_strand_id
1 'polypeptide(L)'
;GTVDNVLRVHSLRPSTMVGHMKLYKSVLHDEKNTIPQWFQETISSYVTIINKCKYSYDNHWKNAAFLINDQNKSDKIKVVLESHKLEDYFKGKELALLIYAKKLTLYPSRFNIDDFKKLKVEGLEDGEILEANQIICYFNYVNRSINGLGVTTQGDIVGYYEN
;
A
#
# COMPACT_ATOMS: atom_id res chain seq x y z
N GLY A 1 -17.56 -17.84 6.27
CA GLY A 1 -16.88 -16.77 5.55
C GLY A 1 -16.19 -17.30 4.30
N THR A 2 -16.08 -16.47 3.31
CA THR A 2 -15.35 -16.77 2.07
C THR A 2 -13.87 -16.52 2.26
N VAL A 3 -13.03 -17.30 1.59
CA VAL A 3 -11.57 -17.07 1.54
C VAL A 3 -11.28 -16.28 0.28
N ASP A 4 -10.62 -15.13 0.43
CA ASP A 4 -10.29 -14.26 -0.68
C ASP A 4 -9.35 -14.93 -1.69
N ASN A 5 -9.48 -14.57 -2.96
CA ASN A 5 -8.71 -15.18 -4.05
C ASN A 5 -7.20 -15.02 -3.88
N VAL A 6 -6.75 -13.90 -3.29
CA VAL A 6 -5.33 -13.72 -2.94
C VAL A 6 -4.80 -14.80 -1.98
N LEU A 7 -5.65 -15.38 -1.15
CA LEU A 7 -5.28 -16.49 -0.25
C LEU A 7 -5.47 -17.85 -0.94
N ARG A 8 -6.52 -17.98 -1.74
CA ARG A 8 -6.83 -19.25 -2.47
C ARG A 8 -5.70 -19.70 -3.39
N VAL A 9 -4.97 -18.76 -3.99
CA VAL A 9 -3.84 -19.11 -4.89
C VAL A 9 -2.70 -19.83 -4.16
N HIS A 10 -2.66 -19.78 -2.83
CA HIS A 10 -1.69 -20.51 -2.02
C HIS A 10 -2.09 -21.96 -1.73
N SER A 11 -3.26 -22.43 -2.22
CA SER A 11 -3.79 -23.78 -1.90
C SER A 11 -2.81 -24.92 -2.20
N LEU A 12 -1.97 -24.79 -3.24
CA LEU A 12 -0.94 -25.77 -3.59
C LEU A 12 0.32 -25.67 -2.73
N ARG A 13 0.47 -24.62 -1.91
CA ARG A 13 1.59 -24.38 -1.01
C ARG A 13 1.12 -23.67 0.26
N PRO A 14 0.38 -24.36 1.16
CA PRO A 14 -0.26 -23.72 2.32
C PRO A 14 0.71 -22.99 3.25
N SER A 15 1.96 -23.42 3.34
CA SER A 15 3.00 -22.75 4.15
C SER A 15 3.27 -21.32 3.66
N THR A 16 3.14 -21.07 2.35
CA THR A 16 3.31 -19.70 1.81
C THR A 16 2.14 -18.80 2.18
N MET A 17 0.94 -19.34 2.32
CA MET A 17 -0.21 -18.60 2.85
C MET A 17 0.01 -18.17 4.31
N VAL A 18 0.51 -19.08 5.14
CA VAL A 18 0.83 -18.78 6.55
C VAL A 18 1.86 -17.65 6.64
N GLY A 19 2.93 -17.72 5.84
CA GLY A 19 3.95 -16.69 5.76
C GLY A 19 3.39 -15.35 5.28
N HIS A 20 2.59 -15.36 4.22
CA HIS A 20 1.90 -14.19 3.68
C HIS A 20 1.02 -13.52 4.74
N MET A 21 0.15 -14.28 5.41
CA MET A 21 -0.76 -13.73 6.42
C MET A 21 -0.02 -13.15 7.64
N LYS A 22 1.08 -13.78 8.07
CA LYS A 22 1.91 -13.23 9.15
C LYS A 22 2.55 -11.91 8.74
N LEU A 23 3.12 -11.85 7.53
CA LEU A 23 3.72 -10.62 7.00
C LEU A 23 2.66 -9.51 6.86
N TYR A 24 1.52 -9.80 6.23
CA TYR A 24 0.42 -8.88 6.07
C TYR A 24 -0.02 -8.25 7.40
N LYS A 25 -0.27 -9.09 8.40
CA LYS A 25 -0.70 -8.63 9.72
C LYS A 25 0.36 -7.79 10.42
N SER A 26 1.64 -8.20 10.36
CA SER A 26 2.71 -7.45 11.01
C SER A 26 3.00 -6.11 10.34
N VAL A 27 2.74 -5.98 9.04
CA VAL A 27 3.01 -4.74 8.29
C VAL A 27 1.86 -3.75 8.41
N LEU A 28 0.61 -4.21 8.24
CA LEU A 28 -0.55 -3.31 8.12
C LEU A 28 -1.45 -3.25 9.37
N HIS A 29 -1.33 -4.22 10.27
CA HIS A 29 -2.25 -4.35 11.40
C HIS A 29 -1.53 -4.51 12.75
N ASP A 30 -0.27 -4.08 12.84
CA ASP A 30 0.41 -4.01 14.13
C ASP A 30 -0.11 -2.79 14.91
N GLU A 31 -0.48 -3.00 16.17
CA GLU A 31 -1.00 -1.94 17.04
C GLU A 31 0.03 -0.84 17.34
N LYS A 32 1.32 -1.11 17.04
CA LYS A 32 2.42 -0.15 17.22
C LYS A 32 2.69 0.70 15.98
N ASN A 33 1.96 0.47 14.89
CA ASN A 33 2.09 1.29 13.70
C ASN A 33 1.78 2.75 14.04
N THR A 34 2.64 3.66 13.60
CA THR A 34 2.57 5.09 13.87
C THR A 34 2.00 5.90 12.70
N ILE A 35 2.12 5.38 11.48
CA ILE A 35 1.50 5.97 10.29
C ILE A 35 -0.01 5.76 10.38
N PRO A 36 -0.84 6.82 10.26
CA PRO A 36 -2.29 6.69 10.32
C PRO A 36 -2.80 5.65 9.31
N GLN A 37 -3.73 4.79 9.73
CA GLN A 37 -4.18 3.64 8.93
C GLN A 37 -4.74 4.03 7.55
N TRP A 38 -5.50 5.15 7.47
CA TRP A 38 -5.96 5.68 6.20
C TRP A 38 -4.80 6.00 5.25
N PHE A 39 -3.67 6.44 5.80
CA PHE A 39 -2.51 6.80 4.99
C PHE A 39 -1.66 5.59 4.63
N GLN A 40 -1.60 4.55 5.49
CA GLN A 40 -1.03 3.25 5.13
C GLN A 40 -1.75 2.66 3.92
N GLU A 41 -3.10 2.69 3.93
CA GLU A 41 -3.92 2.25 2.80
C GLU A 41 -3.75 3.14 1.55
N THR A 42 -3.49 4.44 1.75
CA THR A 42 -3.16 5.37 0.65
C THR A 42 -1.81 5.04 0.01
N ILE A 43 -0.76 4.79 0.80
CA ILE A 43 0.55 4.32 0.30
C ILE A 43 0.38 3.00 -0.46
N SER A 44 -0.37 2.05 0.13
CA SER A 44 -0.70 0.76 -0.46
C SER A 44 -1.34 0.92 -1.84
N SER A 45 -2.39 1.76 -1.91
CA SER A 45 -3.10 2.07 -3.15
C SER A 45 -2.18 2.69 -4.19
N TYR A 46 -1.28 3.60 -3.79
CA TYR A 46 -0.35 4.23 -4.72
C TYR A 46 0.66 3.24 -5.31
N VAL A 47 1.21 2.36 -4.49
CA VAL A 47 2.09 1.28 -4.97
C VAL A 47 1.35 0.36 -5.95
N THR A 48 0.07 0.06 -5.67
CA THR A 48 -0.74 -0.79 -6.56
C THR A 48 -1.08 -0.12 -7.90
N ILE A 49 -1.30 1.21 -7.91
CA ILE A 49 -1.44 2.00 -9.15
C ILE A 49 -0.18 1.88 -10.00
N ILE A 50 0.99 2.11 -9.40
CA ILE A 50 2.29 2.03 -10.10
C ILE A 50 2.51 0.62 -10.67
N ASN A 51 2.21 -0.44 -9.90
CA ASN A 51 2.34 -1.83 -10.30
C ASN A 51 1.20 -2.32 -11.22
N LYS A 52 0.20 -1.48 -11.51
CA LYS A 52 -0.99 -1.81 -12.31
C LYS A 52 -1.71 -3.07 -11.80
N CYS A 53 -1.81 -3.22 -10.49
CA CYS A 53 -2.48 -4.36 -9.85
C CYS A 53 -3.92 -4.01 -9.48
N LYS A 54 -4.85 -4.28 -10.41
CA LYS A 54 -6.28 -3.95 -10.21
C LYS A 54 -6.86 -4.60 -8.96
N TYR A 55 -6.55 -5.87 -8.71
CA TYR A 55 -7.03 -6.59 -7.53
C TYR A 55 -6.74 -5.85 -6.22
N SER A 56 -5.46 -5.51 -6.01
CA SER A 56 -5.05 -4.79 -4.80
C SER A 56 -5.60 -3.37 -4.77
N TYR A 57 -5.69 -2.69 -5.93
CA TYR A 57 -6.23 -1.34 -5.99
C TYR A 57 -7.71 -1.32 -5.55
N ASP A 58 -8.53 -2.20 -6.11
CA ASP A 58 -9.95 -2.27 -5.78
C ASP A 58 -10.16 -2.44 -4.25
N ASN A 59 -9.36 -3.29 -3.60
CA ASN A 59 -9.46 -3.55 -2.17
C ASN A 59 -8.92 -2.40 -1.32
N HIS A 60 -7.69 -1.98 -1.56
CA HIS A 60 -6.99 -1.03 -0.68
C HIS A 60 -7.46 0.41 -0.88
N TRP A 61 -7.87 0.79 -2.10
CA TRP A 61 -8.49 2.09 -2.29
C TRP A 61 -9.86 2.18 -1.59
N LYS A 62 -10.65 1.13 -1.64
CA LYS A 62 -11.93 1.08 -0.89
C LYS A 62 -11.69 1.22 0.62
N ASN A 63 -10.70 0.53 1.15
CA ASN A 63 -10.27 0.67 2.54
C ASN A 63 -9.84 2.10 2.87
N ALA A 64 -8.97 2.71 2.04
CA ALA A 64 -8.52 4.08 2.23
C ALA A 64 -9.69 5.07 2.24
N ALA A 65 -10.60 4.98 1.27
CA ALA A 65 -11.76 5.84 1.17
C ALA A 65 -12.69 5.72 2.37
N PHE A 66 -12.92 4.50 2.85
CA PHE A 66 -13.70 4.24 4.07
C PHE A 66 -13.07 4.90 5.31
N LEU A 67 -11.75 4.70 5.50
CA LEU A 67 -11.02 5.25 6.64
C LEU A 67 -10.87 6.78 6.59
N ILE A 68 -10.79 7.37 5.39
CA ILE A 68 -10.79 8.82 5.19
C ILE A 68 -12.14 9.42 5.63
N ASN A 69 -13.24 8.69 5.45
CA ASN A 69 -14.59 9.06 5.85
C ASN A 69 -15.03 10.47 5.38
N ASP A 70 -14.55 10.88 4.21
CA ASP A 70 -14.89 12.14 3.54
C ASP A 70 -14.78 11.92 2.02
N GLN A 71 -15.93 11.92 1.34
CA GLN A 71 -16.00 11.64 -0.11
C GLN A 71 -15.21 12.66 -0.92
N ASN A 72 -15.34 13.96 -0.61
CA ASN A 72 -14.64 15.02 -1.36
C ASN A 72 -13.12 14.91 -1.16
N LYS A 73 -12.68 14.55 0.04
CA LYS A 73 -11.26 14.34 0.35
C LYS A 73 -10.73 13.11 -0.38
N SER A 74 -11.43 11.99 -0.33
CA SER A 74 -11.01 10.75 -0.99
C SER A 74 -10.97 10.91 -2.51
N ASP A 75 -11.95 11.59 -3.13
CA ASP A 75 -11.95 11.85 -4.57
C ASP A 75 -10.75 12.69 -5.03
N LYS A 76 -10.39 13.73 -4.26
CA LYS A 76 -9.19 14.54 -4.55
C LYS A 76 -7.92 13.71 -4.44
N ILE A 77 -7.79 12.91 -3.38
CA ILE A 77 -6.63 12.01 -3.18
C ILE A 77 -6.54 11.03 -4.34
N LYS A 78 -7.65 10.40 -4.73
CA LYS A 78 -7.70 9.48 -5.86
C LYS A 78 -7.14 10.10 -7.14
N VAL A 79 -7.61 11.28 -7.48
CA VAL A 79 -7.18 12.00 -8.70
C VAL A 79 -5.67 12.26 -8.70
N VAL A 80 -5.09 12.72 -7.58
CA VAL A 80 -3.65 13.02 -7.53
C VAL A 80 -2.78 11.76 -7.52
N LEU A 81 -3.26 10.65 -6.93
CA LEU A 81 -2.56 9.37 -7.01
C LEU A 81 -2.56 8.83 -8.43
N GLU A 82 -3.71 8.79 -9.11
CA GLU A 82 -3.87 8.26 -10.46
C GLU A 82 -3.13 9.11 -11.51
N SER A 83 -3.11 10.44 -11.33
CA SER A 83 -2.37 11.37 -12.20
C SER A 83 -0.89 11.50 -11.86
N HIS A 84 -0.44 10.91 -10.74
CA HIS A 84 0.93 11.07 -10.20
C HIS A 84 1.32 12.53 -9.87
N LYS A 85 0.35 13.42 -9.66
CA LYS A 85 0.54 14.82 -9.29
C LYS A 85 0.39 15.01 -7.79
N LEU A 86 1.23 14.33 -7.01
CA LEU A 86 1.11 14.22 -5.56
C LEU A 86 1.13 15.59 -4.86
N GLU A 87 1.94 16.53 -5.40
CA GLU A 87 2.15 17.87 -4.88
C GLU A 87 0.88 18.74 -4.93
N ASP A 88 -0.09 18.39 -5.76
CA ASP A 88 -1.35 19.11 -5.87
C ASP A 88 -2.23 18.94 -4.62
N TYR A 89 -1.93 17.93 -3.80
CA TYR A 89 -2.68 17.63 -2.59
C TYR A 89 -1.81 17.45 -1.35
N PHE A 90 -0.79 16.59 -1.42
CA PHE A 90 0.03 16.21 -0.26
C PHE A 90 1.16 17.20 0.02
N LYS A 91 1.56 17.33 1.29
CA LYS A 91 2.68 18.14 1.77
C LYS A 91 3.45 17.40 2.86
N GLY A 92 4.65 17.89 3.20
CA GLY A 92 5.45 17.41 4.31
C GLY A 92 5.68 15.89 4.29
N LYS A 93 5.54 15.26 5.45
CA LYS A 93 5.75 13.82 5.65
C LYS A 93 4.96 12.95 4.64
N GLU A 94 3.69 13.27 4.41
CA GLU A 94 2.83 12.47 3.52
C GLU A 94 3.34 12.51 2.07
N LEU A 95 3.68 13.69 1.57
CA LEU A 95 4.26 13.83 0.23
C LEU A 95 5.60 13.10 0.12
N ALA A 96 6.48 13.27 1.11
CA ALA A 96 7.79 12.63 1.12
C ALA A 96 7.66 11.09 1.08
N LEU A 97 6.73 10.51 1.84
CA LEU A 97 6.49 9.06 1.84
C LEU A 97 5.91 8.55 0.51
N LEU A 98 5.05 9.32 -0.15
CA LEU A 98 4.53 8.93 -1.47
C LEU A 98 5.59 9.04 -2.56
N ILE A 99 6.45 10.07 -2.53
CA ILE A 99 7.62 10.18 -3.43
C ILE A 99 8.58 9.00 -3.19
N TYR A 100 8.82 8.65 -1.93
CA TYR A 100 9.59 7.47 -1.55
C TYR A 100 8.98 6.19 -2.11
N ALA A 101 7.68 6.00 -1.94
CA ALA A 101 6.95 4.85 -2.46
C ALA A 101 7.10 4.72 -3.98
N LYS A 102 6.96 5.82 -4.71
CA LYS A 102 7.16 5.86 -6.16
C LYS A 102 8.57 5.45 -6.56
N LYS A 103 9.58 6.04 -5.93
CA LYS A 103 10.98 5.77 -6.26
C LYS A 103 11.37 4.33 -5.94
N LEU A 104 11.01 3.84 -4.75
CA LEU A 104 11.32 2.48 -4.32
C LEU A 104 10.62 1.42 -5.20
N THR A 105 9.40 1.70 -5.67
CA THR A 105 8.66 0.80 -6.55
C THR A 105 9.24 0.74 -7.96
N LEU A 106 9.58 1.90 -8.55
CA LEU A 106 10.04 1.99 -9.94
C LEU A 106 11.55 1.75 -10.09
N TYR A 107 12.34 2.19 -9.11
CA TYR A 107 13.80 2.26 -9.22
C TYR A 107 14.50 1.87 -7.90
N PRO A 108 14.27 0.66 -7.36
CA PRO A 108 14.79 0.28 -6.04
C PRO A 108 16.33 0.36 -5.96
N SER A 109 17.03 0.05 -7.03
CA SER A 109 18.50 0.12 -7.09
C SER A 109 19.07 1.55 -7.17
N ARG A 110 18.22 2.57 -7.37
CA ARG A 110 18.63 3.97 -7.44
C ARG A 110 18.39 4.73 -6.13
N PHE A 111 17.92 4.04 -5.11
CA PHE A 111 17.76 4.64 -3.78
C PHE A 111 19.11 4.81 -3.11
N ASN A 112 19.36 5.97 -2.51
CA ASN A 112 20.64 6.32 -1.90
C ASN A 112 20.46 7.12 -0.61
N ILE A 113 21.60 7.47 0.04
CA ILE A 113 21.61 8.19 1.32
C ILE A 113 20.93 9.55 1.25
N ASP A 114 20.97 10.25 0.11
CA ASP A 114 20.36 11.58 0.00
C ASP A 114 18.83 11.48 -0.07
N ASP A 115 18.29 10.40 -0.62
CA ASP A 115 16.86 10.12 -0.55
C ASP A 115 16.41 9.91 0.90
N PHE A 116 17.21 9.18 1.68
CA PHE A 116 16.95 8.99 3.10
C PHE A 116 17.01 10.32 3.87
N LYS A 117 18.00 11.17 3.60
CA LYS A 117 18.11 12.49 4.21
C LYS A 117 16.90 13.37 3.92
N LYS A 118 16.32 13.31 2.71
CA LYS A 118 15.09 14.04 2.37
C LYS A 118 13.92 13.64 3.25
N LEU A 119 13.76 12.37 3.55
CA LEU A 119 12.75 11.89 4.48
C LEU A 119 12.97 12.46 5.89
N LYS A 120 14.21 12.48 6.35
CA LYS A 120 14.57 13.06 7.67
C LYS A 120 14.34 14.57 7.75
N VAL A 121 14.59 15.32 6.66
CA VAL A 121 14.32 16.76 6.59
C VAL A 121 12.83 17.08 6.76
N GLU A 122 11.95 16.22 6.25
CA GLU A 122 10.50 16.34 6.45
C GLU A 122 10.04 15.89 7.85
N GLY A 123 10.98 15.56 8.74
CA GLY A 123 10.70 15.22 10.14
C GLY A 123 10.27 13.78 10.37
N LEU A 124 10.50 12.88 9.40
CA LEU A 124 10.21 11.44 9.57
C LEU A 124 11.24 10.79 10.51
N GLU A 125 10.75 10.04 11.47
CA GLU A 125 11.58 9.22 12.34
C GLU A 125 11.98 7.89 11.65
N ASP A 126 13.06 7.26 12.14
CA ASP A 126 13.55 6.01 11.54
C ASP A 126 12.50 4.89 11.57
N GLY A 127 11.68 4.85 12.64
CA GLY A 127 10.57 3.92 12.78
C GLY A 127 9.49 4.14 11.72
N GLU A 128 9.09 5.40 11.48
CA GLU A 128 8.11 5.75 10.44
C GLU A 128 8.62 5.41 9.04
N ILE A 129 9.91 5.65 8.79
CA ILE A 129 10.55 5.31 7.51
C ILE A 129 10.57 3.79 7.30
N LEU A 130 10.92 3.02 8.35
CA LEU A 130 10.91 1.56 8.29
C LEU A 130 9.50 1.02 8.07
N GLU A 131 8.49 1.55 8.77
CA GLU A 131 7.09 1.17 8.63
C GLU A 131 6.62 1.39 7.19
N ALA A 132 6.82 2.58 6.63
CA ALA A 132 6.49 2.88 5.24
C ALA A 132 7.26 1.96 4.26
N ASN A 133 8.55 1.71 4.50
CA ASN A 133 9.35 0.80 3.69
C ASN A 133 8.73 -0.60 3.64
N GLN A 134 8.34 -1.15 4.80
CA GLN A 134 7.73 -2.48 4.87
C GLN A 134 6.38 -2.53 4.14
N ILE A 135 5.55 -1.50 4.24
CA ILE A 135 4.30 -1.38 3.47
C ILE A 135 4.60 -1.41 1.97
N ILE A 136 5.52 -0.56 1.49
CA ILE A 136 5.88 -0.47 0.07
C ILE A 136 6.44 -1.82 -0.43
N CYS A 137 7.34 -2.44 0.31
CA CYS A 137 7.94 -3.72 -0.05
C CYS A 137 6.90 -4.85 -0.08
N TYR A 138 6.01 -4.89 0.90
CA TYR A 138 4.91 -5.85 0.93
C TYR A 138 4.02 -5.73 -0.32
N PHE A 139 3.59 -4.51 -0.68
CA PHE A 139 2.75 -4.32 -1.86
C PHE A 139 3.51 -4.60 -3.17
N ASN A 140 4.80 -4.35 -3.23
CA ASN A 140 5.61 -4.77 -4.36
C ASN A 140 5.71 -6.30 -4.48
N TYR A 141 5.77 -7.03 -3.36
CA TYR A 141 5.73 -8.49 -3.33
C TYR A 141 4.36 -9.01 -3.78
N VAL A 142 3.29 -8.62 -3.08
CA VAL A 142 1.96 -9.17 -3.30
C VAL A 142 1.38 -8.83 -4.67
N ASN A 143 1.61 -7.61 -5.17
CA ASN A 143 1.14 -7.20 -6.49
C ASN A 143 1.80 -8.03 -7.61
N ARG A 144 3.08 -8.37 -7.47
CA ARG A 144 3.76 -9.27 -8.43
C ARG A 144 3.20 -10.67 -8.38
N SER A 145 2.91 -11.19 -7.19
CA SER A 145 2.27 -12.49 -7.02
C SER A 145 0.87 -12.50 -7.66
N ILE A 146 0.04 -11.52 -7.34
CA ILE A 146 -1.33 -11.39 -7.85
C ILE A 146 -1.34 -11.26 -9.38
N ASN A 147 -0.57 -10.32 -9.93
CA ASN A 147 -0.49 -10.09 -11.37
C ASN A 147 0.07 -11.31 -12.11
N GLY A 148 1.13 -11.93 -11.55
CA GLY A 148 1.79 -13.10 -12.16
C GLY A 148 0.91 -14.35 -12.19
N LEU A 149 -0.07 -14.46 -11.28
CA LEU A 149 -1.01 -15.57 -11.20
C LEU A 149 -2.38 -15.25 -11.80
N GLY A 150 -2.59 -14.03 -12.31
CA GLY A 150 -3.86 -13.61 -12.92
C GLY A 150 -5.03 -13.56 -11.92
N VAL A 151 -4.77 -13.25 -10.65
CA VAL A 151 -5.81 -13.20 -9.62
C VAL A 151 -6.74 -12.02 -9.85
N THR A 152 -8.06 -12.26 -9.78
CA THR A 152 -9.11 -11.25 -9.93
C THR A 152 -9.99 -11.18 -8.69
N THR A 153 -10.75 -10.10 -8.54
CA THR A 153 -11.75 -9.93 -7.46
C THR A 153 -13.05 -10.69 -7.69
N GLN A 154 -13.14 -11.51 -8.75
CA GLN A 154 -14.37 -12.23 -9.06
C GLN A 154 -14.73 -13.21 -7.94
N GLY A 155 -15.86 -12.97 -7.29
CA GLY A 155 -16.36 -13.78 -6.17
C GLY A 155 -15.83 -13.36 -4.80
N ASP A 156 -14.92 -12.37 -4.73
CA ASP A 156 -14.48 -11.78 -3.48
C ASP A 156 -15.38 -10.62 -3.05
N ILE A 157 -15.41 -10.36 -1.75
CA ILE A 157 -15.98 -9.13 -1.20
C ILE A 157 -14.86 -8.10 -1.18
N VAL A 158 -15.00 -7.03 -1.97
CA VAL A 158 -13.99 -5.97 -2.08
C VAL A 158 -14.03 -5.07 -0.86
N GLY A 159 -12.85 -4.77 -0.31
CA GLY A 159 -12.69 -3.95 0.89
C GLY A 159 -12.82 -4.75 2.18
N TYR A 160 -12.12 -4.29 3.22
CA TYR A 160 -12.01 -5.03 4.49
C TYR A 160 -12.80 -4.38 5.63
N TYR A 161 -12.88 -3.04 5.66
CA TYR A 161 -13.42 -2.29 6.79
C TYR A 161 -14.94 -2.03 6.74
N GLU A 162 -15.56 -2.21 5.61
CA GLU A 162 -17.01 -2.03 5.44
C GLU A 162 -17.84 -3.31 5.70
N ASN A 163 -17.20 -4.46 5.96
CA ASN A 163 -17.85 -5.77 6.00
C ASN A 163 -17.80 -6.42 7.38
#